data_573a34fad6f8ea806333a2538010fed6
#
_entry.id   573a34fad6f8ea806333a2538010fed6
#
_cell.length_a   1.000
_cell.length_b   1.000
_cell.length_c   1.000
_cell.angle_alpha   90.00
_cell.angle_beta   90.00
_cell.angle_gamma   90.00
#
_symmetry.space_group_name_H-M   'P 1'
#
loop_
_entity.id
_entity.type
_entity.pdbx_description
1 polymer ?
#
loop_
_entity_poly.entity_id
_entity_poly.type
_entity_poly.pdbx_seq_one_letter_code
_entity_poly.pdbx_strand_id
1 'polypeptide(L)'
;VIPVTSGTATLKDALNESIRDWVTNVDDTHYIIGSVTGPHPYPQIVRDFNAIAGKELKDQCINQFNTLPNKIIACVGGGSNAMGVFYPFVDSKDVELIGVEAGGKDKNDVGSASINDGTIGVLHGSKTYILQNTSGEILETSSISAGLDYPGVGPEHSYLSDSKRAKYVKVYDDEALDAFYECSRIEGIIPALETAHAIAYL
;
A
#
# COMPACT_ATOMS: atom_id res chain seq x y z
N VAL A 1 -15.73 -8.60 18.78
CA VAL A 1 -15.19 -9.01 17.45
C VAL A 1 -16.28 -9.78 16.71
N ILE A 2 -16.59 -9.36 15.50
CA ILE A 2 -17.57 -10.00 14.63
C ILE A 2 -16.79 -10.64 13.47
N PRO A 3 -16.77 -11.97 13.33
CA PRO A 3 -16.09 -12.62 12.22
C PRO A 3 -16.90 -12.41 10.94
N VAL A 4 -16.22 -12.03 9.85
CA VAL A 4 -16.80 -11.95 8.52
C VAL A 4 -16.55 -13.26 7.80
N THR A 5 -17.64 -13.94 7.43
CA THR A 5 -17.61 -15.26 6.76
C THR A 5 -18.10 -15.22 5.32
N SER A 6 -18.48 -14.02 4.83
CA SER A 6 -18.89 -13.80 3.44
C SER A 6 -17.66 -13.63 2.54
N GLY A 7 -17.83 -13.87 1.24
CA GLY A 7 -16.76 -13.73 0.25
C GLY A 7 -15.67 -14.81 0.42
N THR A 8 -14.42 -14.41 0.24
CA THR A 8 -13.22 -15.26 0.31
C THR A 8 -12.50 -15.15 1.65
N ALA A 9 -13.10 -14.51 2.66
CA ALA A 9 -12.55 -14.24 3.99
C ALA A 9 -11.24 -13.42 3.96
N THR A 10 -11.11 -12.51 3.00
CA THR A 10 -9.99 -11.57 2.86
C THR A 10 -10.27 -10.22 3.52
N LEU A 11 -9.25 -9.37 3.59
CA LEU A 11 -9.36 -8.01 4.10
C LEU A 11 -10.44 -7.19 3.35
N LYS A 12 -10.56 -7.40 2.04
CA LYS A 12 -11.60 -6.75 1.20
C LYS A 12 -13.01 -7.02 1.74
N ASP A 13 -13.29 -8.27 2.11
CA ASP A 13 -14.61 -8.66 2.61
C ASP A 13 -14.90 -8.08 3.99
N ALA A 14 -13.89 -8.04 4.85
CA ALA A 14 -13.99 -7.38 6.16
C ALA A 14 -14.26 -5.87 6.03
N LEU A 15 -13.58 -5.20 5.10
CA LEU A 15 -13.82 -3.78 4.81
C LEU A 15 -15.24 -3.54 4.25
N ASN A 16 -15.71 -4.40 3.36
CA ASN A 16 -17.09 -4.31 2.86
C ASN A 16 -18.12 -4.36 3.99
N GLU A 17 -17.98 -5.31 4.91
CA GLU A 17 -18.93 -5.44 6.02
C GLU A 17 -18.82 -4.29 7.02
N SER A 18 -17.63 -3.82 7.34
CA SER A 18 -17.45 -2.69 8.24
C SER A 18 -18.03 -1.39 7.67
N ILE A 19 -17.89 -1.16 6.36
CA ILE A 19 -18.50 0.00 5.69
C ILE A 19 -20.02 -0.14 5.64
N ARG A 20 -20.56 -1.34 5.38
CA ARG A 20 -22.02 -1.58 5.42
C ARG A 20 -22.61 -1.32 6.79
N ASP A 21 -21.95 -1.81 7.85
CA ASP A 21 -22.37 -1.57 9.22
C ASP A 21 -22.36 -0.06 9.53
N TRP A 22 -21.26 0.61 9.20
CA TRP A 22 -21.12 2.05 9.42
C TRP A 22 -22.19 2.88 8.71
N VAL A 23 -22.44 2.66 7.40
CA VAL A 23 -23.45 3.44 6.67
C VAL A 23 -24.88 3.14 7.12
N THR A 24 -25.12 1.95 7.68
CA THR A 24 -26.42 1.56 8.23
C THR A 24 -26.67 2.25 9.59
N ASN A 25 -25.64 2.42 10.38
CA ASN A 25 -25.72 2.90 11.77
C ASN A 25 -24.96 4.23 11.95
N VAL A 26 -24.95 5.09 10.93
CA VAL A 26 -24.11 6.30 10.87
C VAL A 26 -24.34 7.28 12.01
N ASP A 27 -25.54 7.28 12.61
CA ASP A 27 -25.91 8.21 13.67
C ASP A 27 -25.23 7.88 15.03
N ASP A 28 -24.85 6.63 15.25
CA ASP A 28 -24.27 6.17 16.52
C ASP A 28 -22.99 5.35 16.36
N THR A 29 -22.53 5.15 15.13
CA THR A 29 -21.36 4.34 14.81
C THR A 29 -20.28 5.17 14.14
N HIS A 30 -19.05 5.08 14.66
CA HIS A 30 -17.88 5.73 14.08
C HIS A 30 -16.99 4.71 13.35
N TYR A 31 -16.71 4.96 12.07
CA TYR A 31 -15.82 4.13 11.29
C TYR A 31 -14.36 4.49 11.53
N ILE A 32 -13.54 3.49 11.87
CA ILE A 32 -12.10 3.65 12.08
C ILE A 32 -11.39 2.75 11.08
N ILE A 33 -10.50 3.33 10.28
CA ILE A 33 -9.65 2.62 9.32
C ILE A 33 -8.20 3.09 9.44
N GLY A 34 -7.25 2.16 9.30
CA GLY A 34 -5.82 2.44 9.33
C GLY A 34 -5.16 2.48 7.94
N SER A 35 -5.94 2.42 6.85
CA SER A 35 -5.43 2.49 5.48
C SER A 35 -5.74 3.85 4.82
N VAL A 36 -4.93 4.25 3.84
CA VAL A 36 -5.19 5.44 2.99
C VAL A 36 -6.18 5.15 1.87
N THR A 37 -6.89 4.02 1.93
CA THR A 37 -7.99 3.66 1.05
C THR A 37 -9.32 4.19 1.57
N GLY A 38 -10.35 4.19 0.74
CA GLY A 38 -11.71 4.60 1.13
C GLY A 38 -12.03 6.06 0.81
N PRO A 39 -13.22 6.54 1.24
CA PRO A 39 -13.69 7.87 0.90
C PRO A 39 -13.00 8.97 1.70
N HIS A 40 -13.03 10.19 1.18
CA HIS A 40 -12.64 11.36 1.99
C HIS A 40 -13.50 11.44 3.27
N PRO A 41 -12.93 11.77 4.46
CA PRO A 41 -11.58 12.27 4.68
C PRO A 41 -10.54 11.18 5.10
N TYR A 42 -10.89 9.90 5.10
CA TYR A 42 -10.04 8.84 5.65
C TYR A 42 -8.63 8.77 5.04
N PRO A 43 -8.43 8.82 3.70
CA PRO A 43 -7.09 8.84 3.14
C PRO A 43 -6.22 9.96 3.69
N GLN A 44 -6.78 11.16 3.83
CA GLN A 44 -6.06 12.31 4.37
C GLN A 44 -5.74 12.14 5.85
N ILE A 45 -6.69 11.68 6.67
CA ILE A 45 -6.47 11.45 8.11
C ILE A 45 -5.34 10.45 8.32
N VAL A 46 -5.40 9.31 7.62
CA VAL A 46 -4.39 8.25 7.76
C VAL A 46 -3.04 8.71 7.25
N ARG A 47 -2.96 9.40 6.10
CA ARG A 47 -1.74 10.02 5.60
C ARG A 47 -1.11 10.95 6.64
N ASP A 48 -1.90 11.89 7.18
CA ASP A 48 -1.39 12.94 8.06
C ASP A 48 -0.83 12.35 9.36
N PHE A 49 -1.46 11.30 9.91
CA PHE A 49 -0.91 10.57 11.06
C PHE A 49 0.34 9.76 10.71
N ASN A 50 0.35 9.07 9.57
CA ASN A 50 1.53 8.29 9.15
C ASN A 50 2.69 9.17 8.67
N ALA A 51 2.44 10.42 8.29
CA ALA A 51 3.47 11.34 7.81
C ALA A 51 4.56 11.66 8.86
N ILE A 52 4.35 11.32 10.13
CA ILE A 52 5.37 11.45 11.17
C ILE A 52 6.63 10.65 10.80
N ALA A 53 6.48 9.44 10.26
CA ALA A 53 7.61 8.62 9.84
C ALA A 53 8.48 9.31 8.78
N GLY A 54 7.85 9.90 7.76
CA GLY A 54 8.59 10.63 6.72
C GLY A 54 9.20 11.95 7.20
N LYS A 55 8.55 12.63 8.15
CA LYS A 55 9.12 13.84 8.78
C LYS A 55 10.39 13.50 9.56
N GLU A 56 10.32 12.48 10.43
CA GLU A 56 11.45 12.01 11.20
C GLU A 56 12.58 11.51 10.30
N LEU A 57 12.27 10.75 9.24
CA LEU A 57 13.25 10.31 8.24
C LEU A 57 13.98 11.50 7.61
N LYS A 58 13.25 12.55 7.24
CA LYS A 58 13.84 13.76 6.67
C LYS A 58 14.81 14.43 7.62
N ASP A 59 14.42 14.60 8.87
CA ASP A 59 15.26 15.21 9.90
C ASP A 59 16.49 14.33 10.21
N GLN A 60 16.33 13.01 10.29
CA GLN A 60 17.43 12.08 10.51
C GLN A 60 18.43 12.10 9.36
N CYS A 61 17.99 12.12 8.10
CA CYS A 61 18.88 12.22 6.95
C CYS A 61 19.69 13.52 6.96
N ILE A 62 19.07 14.65 7.23
CA ILE A 62 19.78 15.92 7.33
C ILE A 62 20.78 15.91 8.49
N ASN A 63 20.40 15.41 9.65
CA ASN A 63 21.25 15.38 10.83
C ASN A 63 22.46 14.43 10.69
N GLN A 64 22.27 13.28 10.03
CA GLN A 64 23.32 12.26 9.92
C GLN A 64 24.19 12.44 8.67
N PHE A 65 23.60 12.87 7.54
CA PHE A 65 24.25 12.88 6.24
C PHE A 65 24.36 14.27 5.63
N ASN A 66 23.74 15.29 6.26
CA ASN A 66 23.64 16.66 5.74
C ASN A 66 23.00 16.75 4.34
N THR A 67 22.16 15.79 3.98
CA THR A 67 21.46 15.74 2.69
C THR A 67 20.19 14.93 2.80
N LEU A 68 19.25 15.12 1.86
CA LEU A 68 18.11 14.23 1.68
C LEU A 68 18.56 12.92 1.02
N PRO A 69 17.78 11.84 1.17
CA PRO A 69 18.04 10.59 0.47
C PRO A 69 17.81 10.77 -1.04
N ASN A 70 18.53 10.02 -1.85
CA ASN A 70 18.32 10.00 -3.30
C ASN A 70 17.00 9.28 -3.66
N LYS A 71 16.65 8.24 -2.89
CA LYS A 71 15.47 7.40 -3.13
C LYS A 71 14.78 7.06 -1.82
N ILE A 72 13.47 6.93 -1.87
CA ILE A 72 12.65 6.35 -0.81
C ILE A 72 11.87 5.20 -1.44
N ILE A 73 12.06 4.00 -0.89
CA ILE A 73 11.42 2.78 -1.37
C ILE A 73 10.50 2.27 -0.25
N ALA A 74 9.26 1.98 -0.59
CA ALA A 74 8.29 1.46 0.37
C ALA A 74 7.32 0.47 -0.30
N CYS A 75 6.93 -0.57 0.42
CA CYS A 75 5.91 -1.52 -0.03
C CYS A 75 4.53 -0.87 -0.05
N VAL A 76 3.72 -1.28 -1.03
CA VAL A 76 2.39 -0.72 -1.29
C VAL A 76 1.36 -1.83 -1.47
N GLY A 77 0.48 -1.99 -0.47
CA GLY A 77 -0.81 -2.64 -0.59
C GLY A 77 -1.89 -1.55 -0.69
N GLY A 78 -2.64 -1.27 0.37
CA GLY A 78 -3.45 -0.04 0.46
C GLY A 78 -2.59 1.23 0.45
N GLY A 79 -1.36 1.15 0.96
CA GLY A 79 -0.31 2.14 0.80
C GLY A 79 -0.15 3.14 1.94
N SER A 80 -0.64 2.87 3.15
CA SER A 80 -0.59 3.83 4.26
C SER A 80 0.84 4.12 4.73
N ASN A 81 1.68 3.10 4.86
CA ASN A 81 3.08 3.29 5.24
C ASN A 81 3.85 4.08 4.18
N ALA A 82 3.68 3.70 2.91
CA ALA A 82 4.32 4.37 1.79
C ALA A 82 3.88 5.84 1.68
N MET A 83 2.59 6.14 1.83
CA MET A 83 2.10 7.51 1.83
C MET A 83 2.67 8.31 3.01
N GLY A 84 2.80 7.68 4.17
CA GLY A 84 3.40 8.31 5.35
C GLY A 84 4.84 8.75 5.12
N VAL A 85 5.65 7.91 4.48
CA VAL A 85 7.05 8.27 4.20
C VAL A 85 7.20 9.12 2.95
N PHE A 86 6.32 9.01 1.94
CA PHE A 86 6.39 9.79 0.70
C PHE A 86 5.91 11.23 0.87
N TYR A 87 4.85 11.44 1.66
CA TYR A 87 4.16 12.72 1.73
C TYR A 87 5.07 13.90 2.07
N PRO A 88 5.97 13.84 3.07
CA PRO A 88 6.89 14.94 3.36
C PRO A 88 7.94 15.22 2.26
N PHE A 89 8.07 14.32 1.27
CA PHE A 89 9.03 14.44 0.16
C PHE A 89 8.37 14.71 -1.20
N VAL A 90 7.04 14.84 -1.26
CA VAL A 90 6.32 15.04 -2.53
C VAL A 90 6.86 16.25 -3.29
N ASP A 91 7.20 17.33 -2.59
CA ASP A 91 7.75 18.55 -3.19
C ASP A 91 9.27 18.50 -3.41
N SER A 92 9.96 17.52 -2.83
CA SER A 92 11.42 17.32 -2.98
C SER A 92 11.70 16.59 -4.30
N LYS A 93 11.80 17.30 -5.43
CA LYS A 93 11.85 16.70 -6.78
C LYS A 93 13.11 15.88 -7.04
N ASP A 94 14.19 16.13 -6.30
CA ASP A 94 15.44 15.37 -6.39
C ASP A 94 15.40 14.03 -5.64
N VAL A 95 14.33 13.76 -4.90
CA VAL A 95 14.12 12.49 -4.19
C VAL A 95 13.18 11.61 -5.02
N GLU A 96 13.68 10.48 -5.49
CA GLU A 96 12.83 9.47 -6.15
C GLU A 96 11.92 8.79 -5.11
N LEU A 97 10.63 8.66 -5.42
CA LEU A 97 9.66 7.90 -4.65
C LEU A 97 9.30 6.62 -5.39
N ILE A 98 9.52 5.47 -4.76
CA ILE A 98 9.32 4.15 -5.38
C ILE A 98 8.42 3.31 -4.51
N GLY A 99 7.22 3.03 -5.00
CA GLY A 99 6.28 2.09 -4.42
C GLY A 99 6.48 0.69 -4.97
N VAL A 100 6.57 -0.30 -4.10
CA VAL A 100 6.75 -1.70 -4.49
C VAL A 100 5.47 -2.46 -4.17
N GLU A 101 4.80 -2.95 -5.21
CA GLU A 101 3.58 -3.75 -5.13
C GLU A 101 3.91 -5.25 -5.19
N ALA A 102 3.07 -6.09 -4.58
CA ALA A 102 3.21 -7.53 -4.65
C ALA A 102 2.70 -8.08 -6.00
N GLY A 103 3.60 -8.70 -6.74
CA GLY A 103 3.31 -9.30 -8.04
C GLY A 103 2.64 -10.67 -7.96
N GLY A 104 2.45 -11.23 -6.74
CA GLY A 104 1.98 -12.57 -6.54
C GLY A 104 3.08 -13.61 -6.73
N LYS A 105 2.68 -14.86 -6.91
CA LYS A 105 3.61 -16.00 -7.00
C LYS A 105 4.54 -15.90 -8.20
N ASP A 106 4.02 -15.53 -9.35
CA ASP A 106 4.78 -15.36 -10.59
C ASP A 106 4.00 -14.45 -11.57
N LYS A 107 4.58 -14.21 -12.75
CA LYS A 107 4.00 -13.35 -13.80
C LYS A 107 2.64 -13.80 -14.37
N ASN A 108 2.19 -15.01 -14.05
CA ASN A 108 0.90 -15.55 -14.49
C ASN A 108 -0.15 -15.45 -13.37
N ASP A 109 0.27 -15.09 -12.16
CA ASP A 109 -0.62 -14.87 -11.03
C ASP A 109 -1.24 -13.47 -11.10
N VAL A 110 -2.41 -13.30 -10.51
CA VAL A 110 -3.08 -11.99 -10.45
C VAL A 110 -2.27 -11.02 -9.57
N GLY A 111 -1.68 -11.51 -8.48
CA GLY A 111 -0.99 -10.67 -7.52
C GLY A 111 -1.89 -9.63 -6.87
N SER A 112 -1.28 -8.57 -6.35
CA SER A 112 -1.97 -7.44 -5.70
C SER A 112 -1.45 -6.09 -6.19
N ALA A 113 -0.90 -6.04 -7.40
CA ALA A 113 -0.27 -4.86 -7.98
C ALA A 113 -1.30 -3.95 -8.68
N SER A 114 -2.10 -3.23 -7.90
CA SER A 114 -3.24 -2.46 -8.40
C SER A 114 -2.85 -1.32 -9.36
N ILE A 115 -1.72 -0.66 -9.15
CA ILE A 115 -1.25 0.42 -10.03
C ILE A 115 -0.65 -0.16 -11.31
N ASN A 116 0.11 -1.26 -11.21
CA ASN A 116 0.78 -1.84 -12.38
C ASN A 116 -0.19 -2.62 -13.29
N ASP A 117 -1.14 -3.36 -12.72
CA ASP A 117 -1.98 -4.31 -13.45
C ASP A 117 -3.47 -3.96 -13.42
N GLY A 118 -3.86 -3.02 -12.59
CA GLY A 118 -5.26 -2.62 -12.42
C GLY A 118 -5.74 -1.59 -13.44
N THR A 119 -7.01 -1.29 -13.34
CA THR A 119 -7.69 -0.26 -14.12
C THR A 119 -8.44 0.70 -13.21
N ILE A 120 -8.81 1.87 -13.70
CA ILE A 120 -9.57 2.86 -12.92
C ILE A 120 -10.95 2.31 -12.60
N GLY A 121 -11.31 2.32 -11.32
CA GLY A 121 -12.62 1.90 -10.86
C GLY A 121 -12.98 2.53 -9.52
N VAL A 122 -14.04 2.02 -8.89
CA VAL A 122 -14.49 2.46 -7.55
C VAL A 122 -14.53 1.26 -6.63
N LEU A 123 -13.83 1.37 -5.52
CA LEU A 123 -13.81 0.37 -4.47
C LEU A 123 -13.83 1.06 -3.10
N HIS A 124 -14.62 0.55 -2.15
CA HIS A 124 -14.71 1.07 -0.79
C HIS A 124 -14.93 2.60 -0.73
N GLY A 125 -15.74 3.14 -1.66
CA GLY A 125 -16.12 4.56 -1.67
C GLY A 125 -15.07 5.52 -2.24
N SER A 126 -14.01 5.03 -2.88
CA SER A 126 -13.02 5.88 -3.56
C SER A 126 -12.80 5.45 -5.02
N LYS A 127 -12.49 6.43 -5.88
CA LYS A 127 -12.04 6.19 -7.25
C LYS A 127 -10.53 6.05 -7.24
N THR A 128 -10.04 4.92 -7.72
CA THR A 128 -8.61 4.57 -7.68
C THR A 128 -8.29 3.49 -8.72
N TYR A 129 -7.04 3.04 -8.81
CA TYR A 129 -6.70 1.83 -9.53
C TYR A 129 -7.14 0.61 -8.75
N ILE A 130 -7.81 -0.32 -9.40
CA ILE A 130 -8.30 -1.57 -8.82
C ILE A 130 -8.07 -2.75 -9.77
N LEU A 131 -7.87 -3.92 -9.20
CA LEU A 131 -7.80 -5.17 -9.93
C LEU A 131 -9.23 -5.67 -10.20
N GLN A 132 -9.67 -5.53 -11.42
CA GLN A 132 -11.01 -5.92 -11.87
C GLN A 132 -10.97 -6.52 -13.27
N ASN A 133 -11.96 -7.39 -13.55
CA ASN A 133 -12.14 -7.92 -14.89
C ASN A 133 -12.87 -6.93 -15.80
N THR A 134 -13.09 -7.31 -17.06
CA THR A 134 -13.76 -6.47 -18.05
C THR A 134 -15.24 -6.19 -17.74
N SER A 135 -15.85 -6.95 -16.84
CA SER A 135 -17.22 -6.76 -16.34
C SER A 135 -17.27 -5.85 -15.10
N GLY A 136 -16.11 -5.42 -14.57
CA GLY A 136 -16.02 -4.59 -13.37
C GLY A 136 -16.07 -5.37 -12.06
N GLU A 137 -15.96 -6.70 -12.10
CA GLU A 137 -15.88 -7.54 -10.90
C GLU A 137 -14.46 -7.52 -10.36
N ILE A 138 -14.33 -7.33 -9.05
CA ILE A 138 -13.03 -7.32 -8.36
C ILE A 138 -12.42 -8.72 -8.43
N LEU A 139 -11.19 -8.79 -8.88
CA LEU A 139 -10.42 -10.05 -8.94
C LEU A 139 -10.01 -10.49 -7.53
N GLU A 140 -9.92 -11.79 -7.36
CA GLU A 140 -9.26 -12.37 -6.18
C GLU A 140 -7.75 -12.13 -6.32
N THR A 141 -7.17 -11.55 -5.29
CA THR A 141 -5.75 -11.22 -5.22
C THR A 141 -5.00 -12.26 -4.40
N SER A 142 -3.70 -12.35 -4.61
CA SER A 142 -2.82 -13.20 -3.83
C SER A 142 -1.50 -12.50 -3.53
N SER A 143 -0.96 -12.76 -2.36
CA SER A 143 0.38 -12.35 -1.94
C SER A 143 0.83 -13.21 -0.78
N ILE A 144 2.11 -13.59 -0.75
CA ILE A 144 2.73 -14.19 0.43
C ILE A 144 2.68 -13.24 1.64
N SER A 145 2.55 -11.95 1.38
CA SER A 145 2.42 -10.90 2.38
C SER A 145 0.96 -10.49 2.56
N ALA A 146 0.36 -10.86 3.70
CA ALA A 146 -1.04 -10.56 3.99
C ALA A 146 -1.33 -9.04 4.01
N GLY A 147 -0.36 -8.22 4.42
CA GLY A 147 -0.51 -6.76 4.44
C GLY A 147 -0.47 -6.10 3.07
N LEU A 148 -0.05 -6.82 2.02
CA LEU A 148 -0.08 -6.34 0.64
C LEU A 148 -1.24 -6.95 -0.17
N ASP A 149 -1.96 -7.91 0.38
CA ASP A 149 -3.07 -8.60 -0.31
C ASP A 149 -4.35 -7.76 -0.29
N TYR A 150 -4.44 -6.83 -1.24
CA TYR A 150 -5.59 -5.93 -1.41
C TYR A 150 -5.75 -5.53 -2.88
N PRO A 151 -6.96 -5.64 -3.46
CA PRO A 151 -7.19 -5.42 -4.90
C PRO A 151 -7.34 -3.94 -5.30
N GLY A 152 -6.89 -3.03 -4.48
CA GLY A 152 -6.95 -1.59 -4.72
C GLY A 152 -5.79 -0.87 -4.06
N VAL A 153 -5.76 0.44 -4.18
CA VAL A 153 -4.72 1.30 -3.61
C VAL A 153 -5.31 2.63 -3.17
N GLY A 154 -4.63 3.34 -2.30
CA GLY A 154 -5.04 4.69 -1.90
C GLY A 154 -5.12 5.65 -3.09
N PRO A 155 -6.13 6.53 -3.17
CA PRO A 155 -6.32 7.45 -4.31
C PRO A 155 -5.15 8.41 -4.50
N GLU A 156 -4.43 8.78 -3.45
CA GLU A 156 -3.25 9.63 -3.57
C GLU A 156 -2.08 8.90 -4.26
N HIS A 157 -1.94 7.58 -4.07
CA HIS A 157 -0.98 6.77 -4.82
C HIS A 157 -1.31 6.75 -6.31
N SER A 158 -2.58 6.61 -6.67
CA SER A 158 -3.03 6.71 -8.05
C SER A 158 -2.65 8.06 -8.66
N TYR A 159 -2.87 9.16 -7.94
CA TYR A 159 -2.46 10.49 -8.37
C TYR A 159 -0.94 10.63 -8.50
N LEU A 160 -0.16 10.10 -7.57
CA LEU A 160 1.32 10.14 -7.64
C LEU A 160 1.85 9.34 -8.84
N SER A 161 1.18 8.24 -9.20
CA SER A 161 1.48 7.46 -10.40
C SER A 161 1.16 8.25 -11.67
N ASP A 162 -0.06 8.77 -11.80
CA ASP A 162 -0.53 9.51 -12.99
C ASP A 162 0.29 10.77 -13.22
N SER A 163 0.64 11.50 -12.16
CA SER A 163 1.50 12.67 -12.21
C SER A 163 2.98 12.37 -12.41
N LYS A 164 3.35 11.08 -12.44
CA LYS A 164 4.74 10.59 -12.52
C LYS A 164 5.63 11.12 -11.39
N ARG A 165 5.01 11.45 -10.25
CA ARG A 165 5.78 11.87 -9.07
C ARG A 165 6.37 10.68 -8.33
N ALA A 166 5.70 9.54 -8.33
CA ALA A 166 6.23 8.29 -7.83
C ALA A 166 6.20 7.21 -8.92
N LYS A 167 7.18 6.33 -8.88
CA LYS A 167 7.26 5.13 -9.70
C LYS A 167 6.73 3.95 -8.90
N TYR A 168 5.99 3.06 -9.58
CA TYR A 168 5.53 1.82 -8.97
C TYR A 168 6.07 0.63 -9.74
N VAL A 169 6.54 -0.37 -9.00
CA VAL A 169 7.16 -1.59 -9.53
C VAL A 169 6.56 -2.81 -8.86
N LYS A 170 6.66 -3.96 -9.50
CA LYS A 170 6.23 -5.25 -8.94
C LYS A 170 7.45 -6.05 -8.48
N VAL A 171 7.26 -6.75 -7.36
CA VAL A 171 8.16 -7.77 -6.84
C VAL A 171 7.35 -9.04 -6.61
N TYR A 172 7.86 -10.18 -7.02
CA TYR A 172 7.22 -11.47 -6.86
C TYR A 172 7.61 -12.14 -5.54
N ASP A 173 6.82 -13.16 -5.16
CA ASP A 173 6.97 -13.84 -3.86
C ASP A 173 8.38 -14.42 -3.65
N ASP A 174 8.96 -15.05 -4.69
CA ASP A 174 10.30 -15.63 -4.59
C ASP A 174 11.37 -14.55 -4.38
N GLU A 175 11.29 -13.42 -5.08
CA GLU A 175 12.20 -12.28 -4.92
C GLU A 175 12.09 -11.69 -3.50
N ALA A 176 10.87 -11.57 -2.98
CA ALA A 176 10.62 -11.10 -1.62
C ALA A 176 11.18 -12.08 -0.56
N LEU A 177 11.05 -13.39 -0.77
CA LEU A 177 11.62 -14.40 0.12
C LEU A 177 13.15 -14.38 0.11
N ASP A 178 13.77 -14.25 -1.05
CA ASP A 178 15.23 -14.13 -1.16
C ASP A 178 15.73 -12.90 -0.40
N ALA A 179 15.08 -11.76 -0.58
CA ALA A 179 15.41 -10.53 0.16
C ALA A 179 15.17 -10.67 1.68
N PHE A 180 14.14 -11.37 2.09
CA PHE A 180 13.87 -11.70 3.50
C PHE A 180 15.02 -12.47 4.13
N TYR A 181 15.48 -13.54 3.47
CA TYR A 181 16.60 -14.35 3.97
C TYR A 181 17.92 -13.57 3.93
N GLU A 182 18.16 -12.80 2.88
CA GLU A 182 19.37 -12.01 2.76
C GLU A 182 19.46 -10.92 3.82
N CYS A 183 18.40 -10.17 4.07
CA CYS A 183 18.31 -9.19 5.15
C CYS A 183 18.57 -9.85 6.52
N SER A 184 17.95 -11.01 6.77
CA SER A 184 18.15 -11.74 8.02
C SER A 184 19.60 -12.20 8.21
N ARG A 185 20.25 -12.62 7.14
CA ARG A 185 21.64 -13.10 7.16
C ARG A 185 22.67 -11.99 7.29
N ILE A 186 22.47 -10.86 6.59
CA ILE A 186 23.45 -9.76 6.52
C ILE A 186 23.26 -8.80 7.68
N GLU A 187 22.03 -8.38 7.93
CA GLU A 187 21.71 -7.33 8.91
C GLU A 187 21.32 -7.89 10.29
N GLY A 188 21.07 -9.19 10.40
CA GLY A 188 20.56 -9.82 11.62
C GLY A 188 19.14 -9.38 11.98
N ILE A 189 18.39 -8.84 11.01
CA ILE A 189 17.01 -8.37 11.16
C ILE A 189 16.09 -9.32 10.41
N ILE A 190 15.05 -9.80 11.08
CA ILE A 190 13.97 -10.55 10.45
C ILE A 190 12.90 -9.53 10.01
N PRO A 191 12.86 -9.13 8.74
CA PRO A 191 11.86 -8.15 8.27
C PRO A 191 10.47 -8.78 8.18
N ALA A 192 9.42 -7.95 8.12
CA ALA A 192 8.12 -8.41 7.65
C ALA A 192 8.19 -8.72 6.15
N LEU A 193 7.31 -9.60 5.67
CA LEU A 193 7.24 -9.94 4.23
C LEU A 193 6.88 -8.72 3.39
N GLU A 194 6.09 -7.81 3.94
CA GLU A 194 5.80 -6.51 3.33
C GLU A 194 7.08 -5.73 3.05
N THR A 195 7.93 -5.57 4.06
CA THR A 195 9.22 -4.87 3.94
C THR A 195 10.17 -5.63 3.01
N ALA A 196 10.13 -6.95 3.01
CA ALA A 196 10.96 -7.77 2.14
C ALA A 196 10.71 -7.48 0.65
N HIS A 197 9.45 -7.22 0.24
CA HIS A 197 9.15 -6.77 -1.13
C HIS A 197 9.88 -5.46 -1.47
N ALA A 198 9.90 -4.50 -0.53
CA ALA A 198 10.61 -3.24 -0.75
C ALA A 198 12.13 -3.45 -0.81
N ILE A 199 12.70 -4.33 0.02
CA ILE A 199 14.13 -4.67 0.04
C ILE A 199 14.53 -5.37 -1.26
N ALA A 200 13.71 -6.25 -1.81
CA ALA A 200 13.99 -6.96 -3.05
C ALA A 200 14.20 -6.04 -4.26
N TYR A 201 13.71 -4.80 -4.19
CA TYR A 201 13.92 -3.81 -5.25
C TYR A 201 15.23 -3.03 -5.08
N LEU A 202 15.97 -3.14 -3.98
CA LEU A 202 17.27 -2.48 -3.77
C LEU A 202 18.34 -3.02 -4.72
#